data_b098c92aaf1c47e83ec6acef7fa323af
#
_entry.id   b098c92aaf1c47e83ec6acef7fa323af
#
_cell.length_a   1.000
_cell.length_b   1.000
_cell.length_c   1.000
_cell.angle_alpha   90.00
_cell.angle_beta   90.00
_cell.angle_gamma   90.00
#
_symmetry.space_group_name_H-M   'P 1'
#
loop_
_entity.id
_entity.type
_entity.pdbx_description
1 polymer ?
#
loop_
_entity_poly.entity_id
_entity_poly.type
_entity_poly.pdbx_seq_one_letter_code
_entity_poly.pdbx_strand_id
1 'polypeptide(L)'
;MDAYINDPMCGFTLSADYWQELFSTLLRIANREQLQHIRPTLPLLIMGGDADPVSAGQGLRKLQQRLQQAQLKKVELLLYPQARHEVFNEINRDQVTSDMLSWIMTTLSLDSLGNPADENA
;
A
#
# COMPACT_ATOMS: atom_id res chain seq x y z
N MET A 1 11.92 -18.35 -8.64
CA MET A 1 13.19 -17.93 -7.99
C MET A 1 14.34 -17.89 -9.01
N ASP A 2 14.46 -18.88 -9.89
CA ASP A 2 15.56 -18.95 -10.87
C ASP A 2 15.58 -17.77 -11.86
N ALA A 3 14.41 -17.26 -12.28
CA ALA A 3 14.31 -16.09 -13.14
C ALA A 3 14.94 -14.84 -12.50
N TYR A 4 14.71 -14.61 -11.21
CA TYR A 4 15.30 -13.49 -10.46
C TYR A 4 16.82 -13.62 -10.34
N ILE A 5 17.32 -14.83 -10.05
CA ILE A 5 18.77 -15.10 -9.89
C ILE A 5 19.52 -14.91 -11.20
N ASN A 6 18.89 -15.24 -12.32
CA ASN A 6 19.48 -15.15 -13.65
C ASN A 6 19.30 -13.77 -14.32
N ASP A 7 18.56 -12.86 -13.70
CA ASP A 7 18.32 -11.52 -14.24
C ASP A 7 19.47 -10.58 -13.89
N PRO A 8 20.22 -10.04 -14.86
CA PRO A 8 21.35 -9.14 -14.61
C PRO A 8 20.92 -7.80 -13.97
N MET A 9 19.63 -7.47 -14.02
CA MET A 9 19.07 -6.29 -13.35
C MET A 9 18.69 -6.55 -11.89
N CYS A 10 18.82 -7.79 -11.42
CA CYS A 10 18.52 -8.19 -10.04
C CYS A 10 19.78 -8.56 -9.26
N GLY A 11 19.72 -8.49 -7.94
CA GLY A 11 20.76 -8.96 -7.04
C GLY A 11 22.06 -8.14 -7.03
N PHE A 12 22.07 -6.91 -7.56
CA PHE A 12 23.24 -6.04 -7.51
C PHE A 12 23.49 -5.50 -6.10
N THR A 13 24.74 -5.19 -5.79
CA THR A 13 25.14 -4.66 -4.49
C THR A 13 24.87 -3.17 -4.42
N LEU A 14 24.21 -2.73 -3.35
CA LEU A 14 23.96 -1.31 -3.06
C LEU A 14 25.04 -0.77 -2.12
N SER A 15 25.35 0.54 -2.23
CA SER A 15 26.28 1.22 -1.34
C SER A 15 25.74 1.34 0.08
N ALA A 16 26.63 1.53 1.06
CA ALA A 16 26.24 1.79 2.44
C ALA A 16 25.39 3.07 2.57
N ASP A 17 25.71 4.11 1.81
CA ASP A 17 24.95 5.38 1.80
C ASP A 17 23.52 5.17 1.31
N TYR A 18 23.33 4.34 0.28
CA TYR A 18 21.99 3.98 -0.19
C TYR A 18 21.16 3.32 0.93
N TRP A 19 21.74 2.36 1.64
CA TRP A 19 21.04 1.70 2.75
C TRP A 19 20.72 2.67 3.89
N GLN A 20 21.64 3.57 4.22
CA GLN A 20 21.40 4.60 5.23
C GLN A 20 20.25 5.52 4.83
N GLU A 21 20.23 5.98 3.59
CA GLU A 21 19.15 6.83 3.07
C GLU A 21 17.82 6.10 3.02
N LEU A 22 17.80 4.83 2.58
CA LEU A 22 16.61 4.01 2.57
C LEU A 22 16.01 3.89 3.99
N PHE A 23 16.81 3.49 4.99
CA PHE A 23 16.32 3.32 6.36
C PHE A 23 15.89 4.65 6.97
N SER A 24 16.62 5.74 6.75
CA SER A 24 16.22 7.06 7.24
C SER A 24 14.91 7.53 6.61
N THR A 25 14.70 7.24 5.32
CA THR A 25 13.45 7.53 4.61
C THR A 25 12.29 6.71 5.15
N LEU A 26 12.49 5.40 5.38
CA LEU A 26 11.46 4.53 5.97
C LEU A 26 11.03 5.02 7.36
N LEU A 27 11.97 5.43 8.21
CA LEU A 27 11.66 6.02 9.52
C LEU A 27 10.88 7.33 9.39
N ARG A 28 11.24 8.18 8.42
CA ARG A 28 10.58 9.46 8.19
C ARG A 28 9.15 9.29 7.69
N ILE A 29 8.90 8.45 6.68
CA ILE A 29 7.56 8.25 6.11
C ILE A 29 6.62 7.53 7.08
N ALA A 30 7.15 6.77 8.03
CA ALA A 30 6.39 6.12 9.08
C ALA A 30 6.05 7.05 10.27
N ASN A 31 6.58 8.28 10.28
CA ASN A 31 6.33 9.24 11.36
C ASN A 31 4.90 9.79 11.26
N ARG A 32 4.22 9.85 12.42
CA ARG A 32 2.85 10.36 12.54
C ARG A 32 2.70 11.78 11.99
N GLU A 33 3.66 12.66 12.20
CA GLU A 33 3.64 14.03 11.70
C GLU A 33 3.60 14.06 10.17
N GLN A 34 4.35 13.19 9.51
CA GLN A 34 4.34 13.08 8.05
C GLN A 34 3.01 12.53 7.52
N LEU A 35 2.42 11.57 8.21
CA LEU A 35 1.12 11.01 7.83
C LEU A 35 -0.02 12.04 7.91
N GLN A 36 0.08 13.04 8.78
CA GLN A 36 -0.91 14.13 8.90
C GLN A 36 -0.92 15.08 7.68
N HIS A 37 0.12 15.08 6.85
CA HIS A 37 0.14 15.84 5.60
C HIS A 37 -0.68 15.18 4.48
N ILE A 38 -1.07 13.94 4.65
CA ILE A 38 -1.95 13.25 3.71
C ILE A 38 -3.37 13.82 3.86
N ARG A 39 -3.98 14.18 2.73
CA ARG A 39 -5.36 14.70 2.73
C ARG A 39 -6.32 13.70 3.39
N PRO A 40 -7.10 14.10 4.41
CA PRO A 40 -7.96 13.19 5.17
C PRO A 40 -9.01 12.44 4.34
N THR A 41 -9.41 13.02 3.20
CA THR A 41 -10.40 12.44 2.29
C THR A 41 -9.80 11.52 1.23
N LEU A 42 -8.45 11.40 1.16
CA LEU A 42 -7.80 10.52 0.20
C LEU A 42 -8.16 9.06 0.51
N PRO A 43 -8.80 8.35 -0.44
CA PRO A 43 -9.02 6.92 -0.29
C PRO A 43 -7.69 6.18 -0.43
N LEU A 44 -7.42 5.25 0.47
CA LEU A 44 -6.24 4.41 0.46
C LEU A 44 -6.63 2.93 0.52
N LEU A 45 -6.07 2.15 -0.38
CA LEU A 45 -6.13 0.69 -0.34
C LEU A 45 -4.75 0.14 0.01
N ILE A 46 -4.68 -0.67 1.05
CA ILE A 46 -3.51 -1.44 1.46
C ILE A 46 -3.77 -2.89 1.07
N MET A 47 -2.85 -3.50 0.34
CA MET A 47 -2.97 -4.90 -0.08
C MET A 47 -1.70 -5.65 0.32
N GLY A 48 -1.85 -6.89 0.77
CA GLY A 48 -0.68 -7.70 1.12
C GLY A 48 -1.04 -9.12 1.53
N GLY A 49 -0.02 -9.97 1.67
CA GLY A 49 -0.16 -11.35 2.11
C GLY A 49 -0.10 -11.51 3.63
N ASP A 50 -0.87 -12.42 4.18
CA ASP A 50 -0.80 -12.72 5.62
C ASP A 50 0.39 -13.60 5.99
N ALA A 51 0.98 -14.29 5.01
CA ALA A 51 2.20 -15.09 5.14
C ALA A 51 3.47 -14.35 4.68
N ASP A 52 3.40 -13.02 4.50
CA ASP A 52 4.57 -12.20 4.14
C ASP A 52 5.61 -12.20 5.26
N PRO A 53 6.84 -12.71 5.02
CA PRO A 53 7.89 -12.78 6.03
C PRO A 53 8.35 -11.41 6.55
N VAL A 54 8.13 -10.34 5.78
CA VAL A 54 8.50 -8.97 6.16
C VAL A 54 7.54 -8.39 7.18
N SER A 55 6.23 -8.62 7.03
CA SER A 55 5.22 -7.99 7.88
C SER A 55 4.24 -8.97 8.53
N ALA A 56 4.13 -10.21 8.01
CA ALA A 56 3.19 -11.25 8.47
C ALA A 56 1.74 -10.71 8.67
N GLY A 57 1.31 -9.79 7.83
CA GLY A 57 0.00 -9.13 7.92
C GLY A 57 -0.14 -8.14 9.09
N GLN A 58 0.65 -8.27 10.14
CA GLN A 58 0.58 -7.37 11.31
C GLN A 58 1.12 -5.98 11.01
N GLY A 59 2.17 -5.87 10.21
CA GLY A 59 2.73 -4.59 9.79
C GLY A 59 1.71 -3.75 9.01
N LEU A 60 0.97 -4.39 8.11
CA LEU A 60 -0.08 -3.74 7.33
C LEU A 60 -1.27 -3.30 8.19
N ARG A 61 -1.68 -4.10 9.17
CA ARG A 61 -2.71 -3.70 10.15
C ARG A 61 -2.27 -2.50 10.99
N LYS A 62 -1.00 -2.49 11.42
CA LYS A 62 -0.43 -1.34 12.15
C LYS A 62 -0.37 -0.09 11.27
N LEU A 63 -0.04 -0.24 9.97
CA LEU A 63 -0.05 0.87 9.03
C LEU A 63 -1.47 1.44 8.88
N GLN A 64 -2.47 0.59 8.65
CA GLN A 64 -3.87 0.99 8.60
C GLN A 64 -4.28 1.79 9.84
N GLN A 65 -3.96 1.28 11.03
CA GLN A 65 -4.27 1.95 12.30
C GLN A 65 -3.58 3.32 12.42
N ARG A 66 -2.32 3.43 12.01
CA ARG A 66 -1.59 4.71 12.03
C ARG A 66 -2.20 5.74 11.08
N LEU A 67 -2.59 5.32 9.88
CA LEU A 67 -3.27 6.19 8.91
C LEU A 67 -4.61 6.68 9.44
N GLN A 68 -5.41 5.80 10.06
CA GLN A 68 -6.67 6.17 10.71
C GLN A 68 -6.45 7.12 11.90
N GLN A 69 -5.41 6.91 12.71
CA GLN A 69 -5.02 7.83 13.79
C GLN A 69 -4.52 9.19 13.26
N ALA A 70 -4.00 9.23 12.04
CA ALA A 70 -3.65 10.46 11.32
C ALA A 70 -4.85 11.12 10.63
N GLN A 71 -6.08 10.69 10.97
CA GLN A 71 -7.36 11.25 10.52
C GLN A 71 -7.74 10.91 9.08
N LEU A 72 -7.11 9.95 8.42
CA LEU A 72 -7.56 9.46 7.13
C LEU A 72 -8.87 8.67 7.29
N LYS A 73 -9.90 9.07 6.55
CA LYS A 73 -11.27 8.55 6.73
C LYS A 73 -11.55 7.27 5.93
N LYS A 74 -10.84 7.08 4.81
CA LYS A 74 -11.09 5.98 3.88
C LYS A 74 -9.79 5.16 3.74
N VAL A 75 -9.53 4.25 4.68
CA VAL A 75 -8.35 3.36 4.64
C VAL A 75 -8.83 1.92 4.71
N GLU A 76 -8.73 1.23 3.59
CA GLU A 76 -9.10 -0.17 3.46
C GLU A 76 -7.86 -1.07 3.47
N LEU A 77 -8.00 -2.28 4.00
CA LEU A 77 -6.95 -3.28 4.05
C LEU A 77 -7.49 -4.61 3.55
N LEU A 78 -6.87 -5.13 2.50
CA LEU A 78 -7.11 -6.48 1.98
C LEU A 78 -5.89 -7.36 2.27
N LEU A 79 -6.09 -8.40 3.06
CA LEU A 79 -5.07 -9.40 3.36
C LEU A 79 -5.44 -10.72 2.69
N TYR A 80 -4.52 -11.24 1.90
CA TYR A 80 -4.71 -12.48 1.15
C TYR A 80 -4.11 -13.66 1.91
N PRO A 81 -4.93 -14.69 2.23
CA PRO A 81 -4.45 -15.86 2.93
C PRO A 81 -3.34 -16.58 2.19
N GLN A 82 -2.28 -16.96 2.91
CA GLN A 82 -1.11 -17.68 2.41
C GLN A 82 -0.30 -16.97 1.32
N ALA A 83 -0.69 -15.78 0.89
CA ALA A 83 0.11 -14.94 0.01
C ALA A 83 1.29 -14.32 0.77
N ARG A 84 2.41 -14.11 0.07
CA ARG A 84 3.63 -13.51 0.61
C ARG A 84 3.76 -12.06 0.18
N HIS A 85 5.00 -11.60 -0.04
CA HIS A 85 5.30 -10.18 -0.20
C HIS A 85 4.71 -9.57 -1.49
N GLU A 86 4.81 -10.26 -2.59
CA GLU A 86 4.41 -9.75 -3.91
C GLU A 86 3.07 -10.34 -4.38
N VAL A 87 1.98 -9.82 -3.83
CA VAL A 87 0.64 -10.38 -4.04
C VAL A 87 0.22 -10.49 -5.52
N PHE A 88 0.76 -9.66 -6.41
CA PHE A 88 0.52 -9.74 -7.85
C PHE A 88 1.30 -10.86 -8.56
N ASN A 89 2.25 -11.49 -7.87
CA ASN A 89 3.04 -12.61 -8.36
C ASN A 89 2.67 -13.94 -7.70
N GLU A 90 1.68 -13.94 -6.82
CA GLU A 90 1.19 -15.12 -6.11
C GLU A 90 0.19 -15.93 -6.95
N ILE A 91 -0.13 -17.14 -6.48
CA ILE A 91 -1.05 -18.04 -7.17
C ILE A 91 -2.48 -17.48 -7.29
N ASN A 92 -2.86 -16.58 -6.42
CA ASN A 92 -4.15 -15.89 -6.37
C ASN A 92 -4.12 -14.47 -6.98
N ARG A 93 -3.13 -14.16 -7.82
CA ARG A 93 -2.95 -12.84 -8.44
C ARG A 93 -4.17 -12.33 -9.21
N ASP A 94 -4.95 -13.23 -9.80
CA ASP A 94 -6.15 -12.85 -10.55
C ASP A 94 -7.23 -12.30 -9.62
N GLN A 95 -7.39 -12.89 -8.43
CA GLN A 95 -8.25 -12.37 -7.36
C GLN A 95 -7.75 -11.00 -6.89
N VAL A 96 -6.45 -10.88 -6.62
CA VAL A 96 -5.81 -9.62 -6.19
C VAL A 96 -6.06 -8.51 -7.19
N THR A 97 -5.88 -8.80 -8.48
CA THR A 97 -6.12 -7.84 -9.56
C THR A 97 -7.59 -7.44 -9.66
N SER A 98 -8.50 -8.41 -9.56
CA SER A 98 -9.95 -8.16 -9.58
C SER A 98 -10.39 -7.28 -8.42
N ASP A 99 -9.91 -7.55 -7.21
CA ASP A 99 -10.25 -6.78 -6.01
C ASP A 99 -9.75 -5.32 -6.12
N MET A 100 -8.50 -5.14 -6.60
CA MET A 100 -7.94 -3.81 -6.84
C MET A 100 -8.77 -3.02 -7.86
N LEU A 101 -9.10 -3.63 -9.00
CA LEU A 101 -9.91 -2.98 -10.03
C LEU A 101 -11.30 -2.64 -9.51
N SER A 102 -11.94 -3.53 -8.78
CA SER A 102 -13.25 -3.31 -8.16
C SER A 102 -13.21 -2.13 -7.19
N TRP A 103 -12.15 -2.05 -6.35
CA TRP A 103 -11.98 -0.95 -5.44
C TRP A 103 -11.77 0.39 -6.17
N ILE A 104 -10.94 0.43 -7.22
CA ILE A 104 -10.73 1.62 -8.04
C ILE A 104 -12.04 2.09 -8.65
N MET A 105 -12.79 1.20 -9.29
CA MET A 105 -14.06 1.54 -9.96
C MET A 105 -15.09 2.07 -8.95
N THR A 106 -15.20 1.44 -7.79
CA THR A 106 -16.12 1.88 -6.72
C THR A 106 -15.71 3.26 -6.19
N THR A 107 -14.42 3.47 -5.96
CA THR A 107 -13.89 4.73 -5.43
C THR A 107 -14.13 5.89 -6.40
N LEU A 108 -13.84 5.70 -7.69
CA LEU A 108 -14.08 6.71 -8.72
C LEU A 108 -15.57 7.00 -8.94
N SER A 109 -16.43 5.98 -8.86
CA SER A 109 -17.88 6.16 -8.99
C SER A 109 -18.47 6.96 -7.80
N LEU A 110 -17.96 6.76 -6.60
CA LEU A 110 -18.37 7.51 -5.42
C LEU A 110 -17.93 8.99 -5.49
N ASP A 111 -16.73 9.26 -6.01
CA ASP A 111 -16.24 10.63 -6.18
C ASP A 111 -17.02 11.40 -7.27
N SER A 112 -17.54 10.71 -8.29
CA SER A 112 -18.37 11.33 -9.32
C SER A 112 -19.81 11.64 -8.85
N LEU A 113 -20.29 10.99 -7.79
CA LEU A 113 -21.61 11.22 -7.20
C LEU A 113 -21.59 12.18 -5.98
N GLY A 114 -20.40 12.58 -5.54
CA GLY A 114 -20.18 13.25 -4.26
C GLY A 114 -19.86 14.75 -4.30
N ASN A 115 -20.00 15.45 -5.43
CA ASN A 115 -19.77 16.90 -5.46
C ASN A 115 -21.00 17.71 -5.96
N PRO A 116 -22.02 17.94 -5.11
CA PRO A 116 -23.10 18.91 -5.43
C PRO A 116 -22.75 20.36 -5.03
N ALA A 117 -21.46 20.71 -4.82
CA ALA A 117 -21.07 21.98 -4.21
C ALA A 117 -20.49 23.04 -5.17
N ASP A 118 -20.49 22.83 -6.49
CA ASP A 118 -19.99 23.83 -7.46
C ASP A 118 -21.06 24.39 -8.43
N GLU A 119 -22.35 24.25 -8.09
CA GLU A 119 -23.41 24.98 -8.79
C GLU A 119 -23.92 26.19 -7.98
N ASN A 120 -23.05 27.11 -7.63
CA ASN A 120 -23.44 28.51 -7.31
C ASN A 120 -22.19 29.37 -7.06
N ALA A 121 -21.58 29.83 -8.13
CA ALA A 121 -20.73 31.03 -8.13
C ALA A 121 -20.86 31.76 -9.46
#